data_0d70f8836772c6ff57c430ac3ac3f8de
#
_entry.id   0d70f8836772c6ff57c430ac3ac3f8de
#
_cell.length_a   1.000
_cell.length_b   1.000
_cell.length_c   1.000
_cell.angle_alpha   90.00
_cell.angle_beta   90.00
_cell.angle_gamma   90.00
#
_symmetry.space_group_name_H-M   'P 1'
#
loop_
_entity.id
_entity.type
_entity.pdbx_description
1 polymer ?
#
loop_
_entity_poly.entity_id
_entity_poly.type
_entity_poly.pdbx_seq_one_letter_code
_entity_poly.pdbx_strand_id
1 'polypeptide(L)'
;MNKAPSRWFAESETQVQFFDLDPMEIVWHGHYVKYLEIVRGVLLDAIDYNYAQMKASGYVWPVIDLHLRYIAPAAFTQRLKLRAEIIEWENRLKIAYLISDAVSGRRLSRATTTQVAVQIATGEMCYISPPVLFEKLGVEPS
;
A
#
# COMPACT_ATOMS: atom_id res chain seq x y z
N MET A 1 -3.11 -6.92 22.72
CA MET A 1 -1.86 -6.16 22.87
C MET A 1 -1.67 -5.23 21.68
N ASN A 2 -1.48 -3.97 21.95
CA ASN A 2 -1.29 -3.00 20.88
C ASN A 2 0.13 -3.08 20.35
N LYS A 3 0.26 -3.24 19.05
CA LYS A 3 1.57 -3.12 18.42
C LYS A 3 2.00 -1.66 18.46
N ALA A 4 3.28 -1.42 18.69
CA ALA A 4 3.83 -0.10 18.50
C ALA A 4 3.58 0.36 17.06
N PRO A 5 3.28 1.65 16.81
CA PRO A 5 3.12 2.14 15.45
C PRO A 5 4.41 1.88 14.65
N SER A 6 4.25 1.46 13.41
CA SER A 6 5.38 1.30 12.52
C SER A 6 6.01 2.66 12.23
N ARG A 7 7.33 2.68 12.07
CA ARG A 7 8.07 3.86 11.62
C ARG A 7 7.84 4.15 10.15
N TRP A 8 7.35 3.17 9.40
CA TRP A 8 7.24 3.24 7.95
C TRP A 8 5.77 3.31 7.56
N PHE A 9 5.26 4.50 7.60
CA PHE A 9 3.91 4.77 7.13
C PHE A 9 3.88 6.05 6.32
N ALA A 10 2.86 6.19 5.52
CA ALA A 10 2.60 7.40 4.75
C ALA A 10 1.10 7.63 4.69
N GLU A 11 0.72 8.89 4.52
CA GLU A 11 -0.66 9.30 4.37
C GLU A 11 -0.80 10.20 3.16
N SER A 12 -1.96 10.14 2.54
CA SER A 12 -2.32 10.98 1.39
C SER A 12 -3.82 11.23 1.44
N GLU A 13 -4.27 12.23 0.71
CA GLU A 13 -5.69 12.50 0.56
C GLU A 13 -6.07 12.46 -0.91
N THR A 14 -7.30 12.05 -1.17
CA THR A 14 -7.88 12.13 -2.51
C THR A 14 -9.36 12.47 -2.38
N GLN A 15 -9.95 12.90 -3.47
CA GLN A 15 -11.38 13.17 -3.51
C GLN A 15 -12.03 12.20 -4.47
N VAL A 16 -13.18 11.66 -4.08
CA VAL A 16 -13.96 10.78 -4.95
C VAL A 16 -14.42 11.56 -6.18
N GLN A 17 -14.09 11.06 -7.37
CA GLN A 17 -14.42 11.67 -8.65
C GLN A 17 -15.69 11.03 -9.22
N PHE A 18 -16.35 11.75 -10.12
CA PHE A 18 -17.56 11.24 -10.77
C PHE A 18 -17.30 9.88 -11.45
N PHE A 19 -16.15 9.73 -12.11
CA PHE A 19 -15.81 8.49 -12.81
C PHE A 19 -15.43 7.33 -11.89
N ASP A 20 -15.35 7.56 -10.57
CA ASP A 20 -15.12 6.50 -9.59
C ASP A 20 -16.42 5.79 -9.21
N LEU A 21 -17.58 6.35 -9.58
CA LEU A 21 -18.88 5.88 -9.13
C LEU A 21 -19.41 4.74 -10.00
N ASP A 22 -20.21 3.87 -9.37
CA ASP A 22 -21.01 2.87 -10.06
C ASP A 22 -22.45 3.35 -10.22
N PRO A 23 -23.35 2.53 -10.83
CA PRO A 23 -24.76 2.93 -10.99
C PRO A 23 -25.49 3.20 -9.68
N MET A 24 -24.98 2.75 -8.53
CA MET A 24 -25.57 3.03 -7.22
C MET A 24 -25.10 4.35 -6.62
N GLU A 25 -24.30 5.11 -7.36
CA GLU A 25 -23.75 6.41 -6.95
C GLU A 25 -22.78 6.34 -5.77
N ILE A 26 -22.15 5.19 -5.59
CA ILE A 26 -21.05 5.00 -4.63
C ILE A 26 -19.82 4.55 -5.40
N VAL A 27 -18.65 4.69 -4.79
CA VAL A 27 -17.41 4.25 -5.42
C VAL A 27 -17.51 2.76 -5.76
N TRP A 28 -17.25 2.43 -7.02
CA TRP A 28 -17.24 1.04 -7.46
C TRP A 28 -16.19 0.27 -6.66
N HIS A 29 -16.56 -0.92 -6.17
CA HIS A 29 -15.68 -1.67 -5.28
C HIS A 29 -14.29 -1.94 -5.85
N GLY A 30 -14.14 -2.06 -7.17
CA GLY A 30 -12.84 -2.27 -7.81
C GLY A 30 -11.93 -1.04 -7.79
N HIS A 31 -12.47 0.16 -7.64
CA HIS A 31 -11.66 1.39 -7.61
C HIS A 31 -10.87 1.58 -6.32
N TYR A 32 -11.23 0.89 -5.25
CA TYR A 32 -10.47 0.99 -4.00
C TYR A 32 -9.02 0.56 -4.18
N VAL A 33 -8.77 -0.40 -5.07
CA VAL A 33 -7.40 -0.83 -5.40
C VAL A 33 -6.57 0.35 -5.92
N LYS A 34 -7.17 1.23 -6.71
CA LYS A 34 -6.50 2.43 -7.21
C LYS A 34 -6.08 3.36 -6.06
N TYR A 35 -6.93 3.51 -5.05
CA TYR A 35 -6.58 4.31 -3.87
C TYR A 35 -5.42 3.70 -3.10
N LEU A 36 -5.39 2.37 -2.99
CA LEU A 36 -4.25 1.68 -2.36
C LEU A 36 -2.95 1.93 -3.14
N GLU A 37 -3.02 1.90 -4.48
CA GLU A 37 -1.86 2.20 -5.32
C GLU A 37 -1.31 3.61 -5.08
N ILE A 38 -2.21 4.59 -4.94
CA ILE A 38 -1.80 5.98 -4.70
C ILE A 38 -0.98 6.09 -3.42
N VAL A 39 -1.50 5.59 -2.30
CA VAL A 39 -0.82 5.74 -1.02
C VAL A 39 0.39 4.83 -0.89
N ARG A 40 0.37 3.67 -1.56
CA ARG A 40 1.56 2.82 -1.62
C ARG A 40 2.71 3.53 -2.32
N GLY A 41 2.41 4.24 -3.41
CA GLY A 41 3.42 5.06 -4.10
C GLY A 41 4.02 6.10 -3.19
N VAL A 42 3.19 6.79 -2.39
CA VAL A 42 3.67 7.78 -1.43
C VAL A 42 4.57 7.12 -0.38
N LEU A 43 4.17 5.96 0.12
CA LEU A 43 4.97 5.21 1.11
C LEU A 43 6.32 4.78 0.54
N LEU A 44 6.33 4.25 -0.68
CA LEU A 44 7.58 3.80 -1.31
C LEU A 44 8.53 4.96 -1.60
N ASP A 45 7.99 6.12 -1.98
CA ASP A 45 8.79 7.33 -2.11
C ASP A 45 9.38 7.75 -0.76
N ALA A 46 8.60 7.64 0.30
CA ALA A 46 9.04 8.02 1.65
C ALA A 46 10.20 7.17 2.17
N ILE A 47 10.25 5.90 1.79
CA ILE A 47 11.37 5.01 2.15
C ILE A 47 12.50 5.03 1.11
N ASP A 48 12.40 5.90 0.11
CA ASP A 48 13.39 6.03 -0.96
C ASP A 48 13.57 4.73 -1.75
N TYR A 49 12.46 4.03 -2.01
CA TYR A 49 12.47 2.78 -2.76
C TYR A 49 11.22 2.66 -3.64
N ASN A 50 11.00 3.65 -4.52
CA ASN A 50 9.89 3.65 -5.47
C ASN A 50 10.12 2.61 -6.59
N TYR A 51 9.14 2.46 -7.48
CA TYR A 51 9.21 1.43 -8.52
C TYR A 51 10.43 1.57 -9.44
N ALA A 52 10.83 2.78 -9.77
CA ALA A 52 12.04 3.00 -10.58
C ALA A 52 13.29 2.58 -9.82
N GLN A 53 13.36 2.89 -8.54
CA GLN A 53 14.47 2.51 -7.67
C GLN A 53 14.50 1.00 -7.43
N MET A 54 13.34 0.37 -7.29
CA MET A 54 13.24 -1.10 -7.21
C MET A 54 13.85 -1.73 -8.45
N LYS A 55 13.44 -1.28 -9.61
CA LYS A 55 13.95 -1.81 -10.89
C LYS A 55 15.46 -1.56 -11.01
N ALA A 56 15.93 -0.38 -10.65
CA ALA A 56 17.36 -0.05 -10.68
C ALA A 56 18.16 -0.93 -9.73
N SER A 57 17.57 -1.41 -8.64
CA SER A 57 18.23 -2.32 -7.70
C SER A 57 18.30 -3.78 -8.21
N GLY A 58 17.65 -4.09 -9.32
CA GLY A 58 17.65 -5.43 -9.92
C GLY A 58 16.45 -6.28 -9.56
N TYR A 59 15.40 -5.69 -8.99
CA TYR A 59 14.22 -6.42 -8.55
C TYR A 59 12.94 -5.77 -9.05
N VAL A 60 11.93 -6.60 -9.29
CA VAL A 60 10.53 -6.17 -9.37
C VAL A 60 9.79 -6.77 -8.18
N TRP A 61 8.74 -6.08 -7.74
CA TRP A 61 8.02 -6.46 -6.54
C TRP A 61 6.52 -6.62 -6.86
N PRO A 62 6.13 -7.69 -7.54
CA PRO A 62 4.71 -7.89 -7.86
C PRO A 62 3.87 -8.08 -6.60
N VAL A 63 2.64 -7.60 -6.67
CA VAL A 63 1.63 -7.90 -5.65
C VAL A 63 1.16 -9.33 -5.90
N ILE A 64 1.32 -10.19 -4.91
CA ILE A 64 0.92 -11.61 -5.01
C ILE A 64 -0.31 -11.91 -4.18
N ASP A 65 -0.72 -10.98 -3.31
CA ASP A 65 -1.89 -11.17 -2.46
C ASP A 65 -2.47 -9.80 -2.13
N LEU A 66 -3.79 -9.71 -2.15
CA LEU A 66 -4.51 -8.50 -1.83
C LEU A 66 -5.80 -8.87 -1.12
N HIS A 67 -5.97 -8.35 0.10
CA HIS A 67 -7.20 -8.46 0.86
C HIS A 67 -7.80 -7.08 1.04
N LEU A 68 -9.07 -6.94 0.74
CA LEU A 68 -9.78 -5.68 0.86
C LEU A 68 -11.09 -5.90 1.59
N ARG A 69 -11.29 -5.16 2.67
CA ARG A 69 -12.51 -5.23 3.47
C ARG A 69 -13.24 -3.91 3.39
N TYR A 70 -14.49 -3.96 2.92
CA TYR A 70 -15.36 -2.81 2.83
C TYR A 70 -16.14 -2.66 4.14
N ILE A 71 -16.08 -1.48 4.73
CA ILE A 71 -16.74 -1.18 6.00
C ILE A 71 -17.95 -0.29 5.73
N ALA A 72 -17.76 0.77 4.94
CA ALA A 72 -18.81 1.70 4.56
C ALA A 72 -18.51 2.25 3.16
N PRO A 73 -19.54 2.56 2.36
CA PRO A 73 -19.31 3.08 1.02
C PRO A 73 -18.78 4.52 1.03
N ALA A 74 -18.02 4.85 -0.01
CA ALA A 74 -17.60 6.21 -0.26
C ALA A 74 -18.49 6.82 -1.35
N ALA A 75 -18.78 8.11 -1.22
CA ALA A 75 -19.72 8.81 -2.08
C ALA A 75 -19.02 9.91 -2.87
N PHE A 76 -19.72 10.42 -3.91
CA PHE A 76 -19.21 11.49 -4.76
C PHE A 76 -18.78 12.71 -3.92
N THR A 77 -17.65 13.29 -4.28
CA THR A 77 -17.02 14.46 -3.65
C THR A 77 -16.44 14.23 -2.26
N GLN A 78 -16.66 13.08 -1.67
CA GLN A 78 -16.10 12.77 -0.35
C GLN A 78 -14.57 12.81 -0.40
N ARG A 79 -13.98 13.47 0.59
CA ARG A 79 -12.53 13.49 0.72
C ARG A 79 -12.10 12.29 1.54
N LEU A 80 -11.14 11.56 1.02
CA LEU A 80 -10.64 10.33 1.61
C LEU A 80 -9.22 10.54 2.12
N LYS A 81 -8.98 10.08 3.34
CA LYS A 81 -7.65 9.97 3.88
C LYS A 81 -7.16 8.54 3.63
N LEU A 82 -6.02 8.43 3.00
CA LEU A 82 -5.40 7.16 2.65
C LEU A 82 -4.17 6.98 3.53
N ARG A 83 -4.06 5.83 4.18
CA ARG A 83 -2.89 5.51 5.01
C ARG A 83 -2.35 4.15 4.60
N ALA A 84 -1.03 4.06 4.48
CA ALA A 84 -0.31 2.82 4.22
C ALA A 84 0.81 2.66 5.24
N GLU A 85 1.00 1.45 5.73
CA GLU A 85 1.99 1.15 6.75
C GLU A 85 2.64 -0.19 6.46
N ILE A 86 3.97 -0.24 6.50
CA ILE A 86 4.70 -1.51 6.34
C ILE A 86 4.59 -2.28 7.65
N ILE A 87 4.06 -3.50 7.58
CA ILE A 87 3.88 -4.36 8.76
C ILE A 87 4.75 -5.62 8.72
N GLU A 88 5.35 -5.95 7.57
CA GLU A 88 6.24 -7.08 7.44
C GLU A 88 7.22 -6.79 6.29
N TRP A 89 8.49 -7.15 6.45
CA TRP A 89 9.53 -6.85 5.45
C TRP A 89 10.58 -7.94 5.27
N GLU A 90 10.73 -8.86 6.21
CA GLU A 90 11.87 -9.80 6.22
C GLU A 90 11.84 -10.80 5.07
N ASN A 91 10.69 -11.41 4.81
CA ASN A 91 10.53 -12.40 3.75
C ASN A 91 9.67 -11.88 2.60
N ARG A 92 8.92 -10.85 2.86
CA ARG A 92 8.00 -10.23 1.92
C ARG A 92 7.68 -8.82 2.41
N LEU A 93 7.21 -8.00 1.51
CA LEU A 93 6.78 -6.65 1.87
C LEU A 93 5.27 -6.66 2.01
N LYS A 94 4.80 -6.61 3.24
CA LYS A 94 3.38 -6.56 3.55
C LYS A 94 3.01 -5.18 4.04
N ILE A 95 1.98 -4.61 3.42
CA ILE A 95 1.52 -3.25 3.70
C ILE A 95 0.07 -3.32 4.13
N ALA A 96 -0.25 -2.66 5.23
CA ALA A 96 -1.62 -2.49 5.71
C ALA A 96 -2.12 -1.10 5.33
N TYR A 97 -3.39 -1.02 4.94
CA TYR A 97 -4.00 0.22 4.46
C TYR A 97 -5.26 0.53 5.25
N LEU A 98 -5.52 1.81 5.42
CA LEU A 98 -6.78 2.31 5.96
C LEU A 98 -7.26 3.46 5.08
N ILE A 99 -8.51 3.37 4.64
CA ILE A 99 -9.19 4.46 3.94
C ILE A 99 -10.29 4.97 4.87
N SER A 100 -10.26 6.25 5.17
CA SER A 100 -11.21 6.88 6.07
C SER A 100 -11.72 8.19 5.49
N ASP A 101 -12.85 8.66 6.00
CA ASP A 101 -13.34 10.00 5.69
C ASP A 101 -12.37 11.02 6.26
N ALA A 102 -11.91 11.96 5.44
CA ALA A 102 -10.87 12.90 5.84
C ALA A 102 -11.35 13.91 6.90
N VAL A 103 -12.65 14.13 7.00
CA VAL A 103 -13.24 15.11 7.93
C VAL A 103 -13.66 14.44 9.23
N SER A 104 -14.46 13.38 9.14
CA SER A 104 -15.01 12.70 10.32
C SER A 104 -14.09 11.67 10.94
N GLY A 105 -13.13 11.15 10.16
CA GLY A 105 -12.28 10.05 10.58
C GLY A 105 -12.97 8.69 10.51
N ARG A 106 -14.20 8.62 9.98
CA ARG A 106 -14.92 7.35 9.87
C ARG A 106 -14.17 6.39 8.96
N ARG A 107 -13.97 5.17 9.41
CA ARG A 107 -13.32 4.13 8.61
C ARG A 107 -14.26 3.65 7.51
N LEU A 108 -13.77 3.62 6.29
CA LEU A 108 -14.55 3.22 5.11
C LEU A 108 -14.09 1.87 4.57
N SER A 109 -12.79 1.61 4.55
CA SER A 109 -12.27 0.32 4.14
C SER A 109 -10.87 0.13 4.69
N ARG A 110 -10.44 -1.13 4.76
CA ARG A 110 -9.07 -1.47 5.13
C ARG A 110 -8.61 -2.63 4.27
N ALA A 111 -7.30 -2.72 4.10
CA ALA A 111 -6.73 -3.70 3.18
C ALA A 111 -5.33 -4.09 3.60
N THR A 112 -4.84 -5.17 3.00
CA THR A 112 -3.43 -5.55 3.03
C THR A 112 -3.00 -5.96 1.63
N THR A 113 -1.77 -5.65 1.28
CA THR A 113 -1.12 -6.20 0.09
C THR A 113 0.17 -6.89 0.49
N THR A 114 0.51 -7.93 -0.24
CA THR A 114 1.79 -8.64 -0.07
C THR A 114 2.53 -8.61 -1.39
N GLN A 115 3.78 -8.16 -1.35
CA GLN A 115 4.69 -8.14 -2.50
C GLN A 115 5.92 -8.97 -2.15
N VAL A 116 6.47 -9.65 -3.14
CA VAL A 116 7.74 -10.37 -3.01
C VAL A 116 8.70 -9.85 -4.05
N ALA A 117 10.00 -9.90 -3.73
CA ALA A 117 11.02 -9.52 -4.69
C ALA A 117 11.23 -10.64 -5.70
N VAL A 118 11.36 -10.26 -6.97
CA VAL A 118 11.72 -11.18 -8.05
C VAL A 118 12.94 -10.60 -8.74
N GLN A 119 14.01 -11.40 -8.86
CA GLN A 119 15.21 -10.97 -9.55
C GLN A 119 14.92 -10.78 -11.02
N ILE A 120 15.22 -9.62 -11.56
CA ILE A 120 14.99 -9.33 -12.98
C ILE A 120 15.85 -10.24 -13.86
N ALA A 121 17.11 -10.46 -13.45
CA ALA A 121 18.07 -11.23 -14.27
C ALA A 121 17.68 -12.71 -14.42
N THR A 122 17.09 -13.32 -13.38
CA THR A 122 16.80 -14.76 -13.38
C THR A 122 15.32 -15.08 -13.40
N GLY A 123 14.46 -14.11 -13.06
CA GLY A 123 13.02 -14.36 -12.87
C GLY A 123 12.70 -15.14 -11.61
N GLU A 124 13.67 -15.34 -10.72
CA GLU A 124 13.46 -16.10 -9.50
C GLU A 124 12.90 -15.23 -8.37
N MET A 125 11.93 -15.79 -7.65
CA MET A 125 11.35 -15.17 -6.49
C MET A 125 12.30 -15.31 -5.30
N CYS A 126 12.43 -14.23 -4.51
CA CYS A 126 13.22 -14.22 -3.29
C CYS A 126 12.37 -14.65 -2.11
N TYR A 127 12.82 -15.65 -1.37
CA TYR A 127 12.14 -16.09 -0.14
C TYR A 127 12.52 -15.25 1.06
N ILE A 128 13.62 -14.52 0.95
CA ILE A 128 14.06 -13.52 1.93
C ILE A 128 14.18 -12.23 1.15
N SER A 129 13.67 -11.14 1.71
CA SER A 129 13.77 -9.84 1.05
C SER A 129 15.23 -9.47 0.81
N PRO A 130 15.56 -8.86 -0.34
CA PRO A 130 16.94 -8.53 -0.66
C PRO A 130 17.48 -7.46 0.30
N PRO A 131 18.80 -7.43 0.51
CA PRO A 131 19.44 -6.48 1.43
C PRO A 131 19.06 -5.02 1.20
N VAL A 132 18.79 -4.63 -0.03
CA VAL A 132 18.44 -3.25 -0.36
C VAL A 132 17.20 -2.79 0.41
N LEU A 133 16.22 -3.67 0.63
CA LEU A 133 15.04 -3.30 1.40
C LEU A 133 15.39 -3.00 2.86
N PHE A 134 16.21 -3.85 3.47
CA PHE A 134 16.67 -3.63 4.85
C PHE A 134 17.42 -2.31 4.97
N GLU A 135 18.27 -2.00 3.99
CA GLU A 135 19.01 -0.73 3.95
C GLU A 135 18.05 0.47 3.89
N LYS A 136 17.04 0.41 3.03
CA LYS A 136 16.06 1.48 2.88
C LYS A 136 15.23 1.69 4.15
N LEU A 137 14.95 0.62 4.88
CA LEU A 137 14.22 0.69 6.14
C LEU A 137 15.11 1.00 7.34
N GLY A 138 16.43 0.92 7.18
CA GLY A 138 17.36 1.17 8.27
C GLY A 138 17.32 0.10 9.35
N VAL A 139 17.10 -1.15 8.94
CA VAL A 139 17.03 -2.30 9.87
C VAL A 139 18.08 -3.32 9.50
N GLU A 140 18.48 -4.11 10.51
CA GLU A 140 19.41 -5.20 10.30
C GLU A 140 18.67 -6.45 9.85
N PRO A 141 19.25 -7.24 8.92
CA PRO A 141 18.71 -8.56 8.62
C PRO A 141 18.81 -9.46 9.84
N SER A 142 17.77 -10.20 10.12
CA SER A 142 17.77 -11.14 11.24
C SER A 142 18.49 -12.44 10.90
#